data_3bbac0fe83ed499f82ec317c6063781d
#
_entry.id   3bbac0fe83ed499f82ec317c6063781d
#
_cell.length_a   1.000
_cell.length_b   1.000
_cell.length_c   1.000
_cell.angle_alpha   90.00
_cell.angle_beta   90.00
_cell.angle_gamma   90.00
#
_symmetry.space_group_name_H-M   'P 1'
#
loop_
_entity.id
_entity.type
_entity.pdbx_description
1 polymer ?
#
loop_
_entity_poly.entity_id
_entity_poly.type
_entity_poly.pdbx_seq_one_letter_code
_entity_poly.pdbx_strand_id
1 'polypeptide(L)'
;MDRKEAIRSAYRMTGGNDFYDGMITCTTLSGKAVCRLVWDMNKAECDNYLEKALSGITEHFSGKLLEVPVGTGILTMPVYQTLPQADITCLDYSADMMGQAREKAEHLHLKNVTFRQGDVGALPYADDTF
;
A
#
# COMPACT_ATOMS: atom_id res chain seq x y z
N MET A 1 15.22 -0.78 -8.30
CA MET A 1 14.11 -1.75 -8.05
C MET A 1 12.98 -1.44 -9.01
N ASP A 2 12.52 -2.40 -9.77
CA ASP A 2 11.35 -2.22 -10.61
C ASP A 2 10.05 -2.45 -9.83
N ARG A 3 8.91 -2.11 -10.43
CA ARG A 3 7.61 -2.22 -9.76
C ARG A 3 7.25 -3.67 -9.40
N LYS A 4 7.57 -4.63 -10.27
CA LYS A 4 7.29 -6.04 -10.02
C LYS A 4 8.08 -6.55 -8.83
N GLU A 5 9.33 -6.14 -8.72
CA GLU A 5 10.18 -6.46 -7.58
C GLU A 5 9.68 -5.79 -6.30
N ALA A 6 9.22 -4.54 -6.39
CA ALA A 6 8.61 -3.83 -5.25
C ALA A 6 7.36 -4.54 -4.75
N ILE A 7 6.46 -4.96 -5.63
CA ILE A 7 5.25 -5.73 -5.28
C ILE A 7 5.64 -7.06 -4.64
N ARG A 8 6.63 -7.77 -5.19
CA ARG A 8 7.13 -9.01 -4.59
C ARG A 8 7.72 -8.79 -3.20
N SER A 9 8.39 -7.66 -2.98
CA SER A 9 8.99 -7.34 -1.69
C SER A 9 7.95 -7.14 -0.59
N ALA A 10 6.72 -6.74 -0.95
CA ALA A 10 5.61 -6.64 -0.02
C ALA A 10 5.32 -7.97 0.68
N TYR A 11 5.54 -9.07 0.00
CA TYR A 11 5.30 -10.40 0.56
C TYR A 11 6.27 -10.78 1.68
N ARG A 12 7.38 -10.07 1.82
CA ARG A 12 8.38 -10.29 2.85
C ARG A 12 8.20 -9.36 4.04
N MET A 13 7.33 -8.37 3.91
CA MET A 13 7.05 -7.41 4.96
C MET A 13 5.84 -7.88 5.76
N THR A 14 6.08 -8.62 6.81
CA THR A 14 5.04 -8.93 7.80
C THR A 14 5.13 -7.91 8.91
N GLY A 15 4.03 -7.27 9.23
CA GLY A 15 3.94 -6.24 10.26
C GLY A 15 3.11 -6.69 11.45
N GLY A 16 2.74 -5.73 12.28
CA GLY A 16 1.94 -5.98 13.49
C GLY A 16 0.52 -6.50 13.23
N ASN A 17 0.10 -6.61 11.98
CA ASN A 17 -1.19 -7.19 11.59
C ASN A 17 -0.98 -8.24 10.49
N ASP A 18 -0.31 -9.32 10.84
CA ASP A 18 0.05 -10.39 9.89
C ASP A 18 -1.15 -11.02 9.21
N PHE A 19 -2.28 -11.14 9.91
CA PHE A 19 -3.49 -11.69 9.32
C PHE A 19 -4.01 -10.82 8.17
N TYR A 20 -4.14 -9.51 8.41
CA TYR A 20 -4.62 -8.58 7.38
C TYR A 20 -3.65 -8.50 6.20
N ASP A 21 -2.38 -8.31 6.48
CA ASP A 21 -1.34 -8.21 5.45
C ASP A 21 -1.23 -9.50 4.64
N GLY A 22 -1.30 -10.65 5.31
CA GLY A 22 -1.29 -11.95 4.66
C GLY A 22 -2.52 -12.21 3.79
N MET A 23 -3.68 -11.69 4.20
CA MET A 23 -4.92 -11.76 3.42
C MET A 23 -4.81 -10.91 2.15
N ILE A 24 -4.35 -9.66 2.28
CA ILE A 24 -4.22 -8.74 1.14
C ILE A 24 -3.20 -9.26 0.12
N THR A 25 -2.09 -9.81 0.59
CA THR A 25 -1.03 -10.32 -0.28
C THR A 25 -1.20 -11.81 -0.64
N CYS A 26 -2.16 -12.50 -0.01
CA CYS A 26 -2.39 -13.94 -0.21
C CYS A 26 -1.14 -14.78 0.09
N THR A 27 -0.39 -14.42 1.14
CA THR A 27 0.90 -15.04 1.47
C THR A 27 0.85 -16.00 2.65
N THR A 28 -0.02 -15.75 3.63
CA THR A 28 -0.20 -16.64 4.77
C THR A 28 -1.20 -17.75 4.45
N LEU A 29 -1.13 -18.86 5.19
CA LEU A 29 -2.09 -19.95 5.01
C LEU A 29 -3.53 -19.48 5.26
N SER A 30 -3.75 -18.71 6.33
CA SER A 30 -5.07 -18.14 6.64
C SER A 30 -5.49 -17.11 5.59
N GLY A 31 -4.58 -16.26 5.11
CA GLY A 31 -4.85 -15.30 4.05
C GLY A 31 -5.24 -15.96 2.74
N LYS A 32 -4.54 -17.03 2.35
CA LYS A 32 -4.87 -17.84 1.17
C LYS A 32 -6.25 -18.47 1.29
N ALA A 33 -6.61 -18.98 2.48
CA ALA A 33 -7.92 -19.55 2.73
C ALA A 33 -9.03 -18.49 2.59
N VAL A 34 -8.84 -17.31 3.15
CA VAL A 34 -9.79 -16.19 3.02
C VAL A 34 -9.94 -15.77 1.55
N CYS A 35 -8.85 -15.62 0.83
CA CYS A 35 -8.89 -15.25 -0.59
C CYS A 35 -9.70 -16.29 -1.39
N ARG A 36 -9.50 -17.58 -1.11
CA ARG A 36 -10.20 -18.64 -1.81
C ARG A 36 -11.69 -18.69 -1.44
N LEU A 37 -12.01 -18.53 -0.15
CA LEU A 37 -13.40 -18.66 0.34
C LEU A 37 -14.25 -17.43 0.01
N VAL A 38 -13.67 -16.23 0.10
CA VAL A 38 -14.43 -14.97 -0.06
C VAL A 38 -14.42 -14.51 -1.51
N TRP A 39 -13.26 -14.53 -2.17
CA TRP A 39 -13.09 -13.99 -3.52
C TRP A 39 -12.83 -15.06 -4.58
N ASP A 40 -12.75 -16.32 -4.20
CA ASP A 40 -12.42 -17.43 -5.10
C ASP A 40 -11.14 -17.19 -5.92
N MET A 41 -10.13 -16.65 -5.27
CA MET A 41 -8.87 -16.29 -5.89
C MET A 41 -7.72 -17.11 -5.31
N ASN A 42 -6.86 -17.64 -6.19
CA ASN A 42 -5.57 -18.22 -5.80
C ASN A 42 -4.49 -17.13 -5.74
N LYS A 43 -3.27 -17.54 -5.36
CA LYS A 43 -2.17 -16.57 -5.23
C LYS A 43 -1.83 -15.87 -6.55
N ALA A 44 -1.80 -16.58 -7.66
CA ALA A 44 -1.48 -16.00 -8.96
C ALA A 44 -2.54 -14.98 -9.40
N GLU A 45 -3.82 -15.27 -9.13
CA GLU A 45 -4.92 -14.35 -9.40
C GLU A 45 -4.87 -13.12 -8.49
N CYS A 46 -4.54 -13.29 -7.21
CA CYS A 46 -4.32 -12.18 -6.29
C CYS A 46 -3.19 -11.28 -6.78
N ASP A 47 -2.04 -11.85 -7.14
CA ASP A 47 -0.90 -11.08 -7.62
C ASP A 47 -1.24 -10.28 -8.89
N ASN A 48 -1.99 -10.88 -9.80
CA ASN A 48 -2.45 -10.21 -11.01
C ASN A 48 -3.44 -9.07 -10.71
N TYR A 49 -4.35 -9.29 -9.78
CA TYR A 49 -5.30 -8.26 -9.32
C TYR A 49 -4.55 -7.07 -8.71
N LEU A 50 -3.58 -7.31 -7.83
CA LEU A 50 -2.79 -6.27 -7.19
C LEU A 50 -1.95 -5.48 -8.21
N GLU A 51 -1.36 -6.15 -9.17
CA GLU A 51 -0.61 -5.51 -10.25
C GLU A 51 -1.51 -4.58 -11.07
N LYS A 52 -2.71 -5.03 -11.41
CA LYS A 52 -3.70 -4.21 -12.11
C LYS A 52 -4.18 -3.03 -11.28
N ALA A 53 -4.43 -3.24 -9.99
CA ALA A 53 -4.87 -2.17 -9.08
C ALA A 53 -3.84 -1.04 -9.01
N LEU A 54 -2.56 -1.35 -9.09
CA LEU A 54 -1.46 -0.39 -9.05
C LEU A 54 -1.06 0.17 -10.42
N SER A 55 -1.63 -0.34 -11.49
CA SER A 55 -1.25 0.05 -12.86
C SER A 55 -1.59 1.50 -13.22
N GLY A 56 -2.51 2.12 -12.46
CA GLY A 56 -2.84 3.54 -12.60
C GLY A 56 -1.70 4.49 -12.21
N ILE A 57 -0.75 4.00 -11.42
CA ILE A 57 0.45 4.77 -11.06
C ILE A 57 1.52 4.45 -12.10
N THR A 58 1.85 5.42 -12.93
CA THR A 58 2.85 5.23 -13.98
C THR A 58 4.26 5.03 -13.39
N GLU A 59 5.10 4.27 -14.07
CA GLU A 59 6.50 4.14 -13.70
C GLU A 59 7.18 5.51 -13.79
N HIS A 60 8.08 5.80 -12.84
CA HIS A 60 8.77 7.08 -12.74
C HIS A 60 7.86 8.30 -12.48
N PHE A 61 6.66 8.06 -11.96
CA PHE A 61 5.78 9.17 -11.57
C PHE A 61 6.50 10.12 -10.60
N SER A 62 6.39 11.44 -10.85
CA SER A 62 7.13 12.46 -10.12
C SER A 62 6.26 13.60 -9.58
N GLY A 63 4.95 13.49 -9.70
CA GLY A 63 4.00 14.49 -9.21
C GLY A 63 3.60 14.30 -7.76
N LYS A 64 2.49 14.92 -7.38
CA LYS A 64 1.86 14.75 -6.07
C LYS A 64 0.85 13.62 -6.12
N LEU A 65 0.88 12.76 -5.11
CA LEU A 65 0.01 11.60 -5.00
C LEU A 65 -0.64 11.58 -3.62
N LEU A 66 -1.95 11.36 -3.59
CA LEU A 66 -2.71 11.15 -2.35
C LEU A 66 -3.21 9.70 -2.32
N GLU A 67 -2.88 9.00 -1.25
CA GLU A 67 -3.44 7.68 -0.96
C GLU A 67 -4.37 7.76 0.25
N VAL A 68 -5.63 7.40 0.07
CA VAL A 68 -6.62 7.36 1.14
C VAL A 68 -7.67 6.27 0.85
N PRO A 69 -7.91 5.35 1.78
CA PRO A 69 -7.13 5.09 2.99
C PRO A 69 -5.82 4.36 2.69
N VAL A 70 -4.78 4.65 3.46
CA VAL A 70 -3.49 3.98 3.28
C VAL A 70 -3.48 2.56 3.87
N GLY A 71 -4.30 2.31 4.86
CA GLY A 71 -4.32 1.03 5.56
C GLY A 71 -2.98 0.74 6.23
N THR A 72 -2.54 -0.53 6.15
CA THR A 72 -1.24 -0.93 6.70
C THR A 72 -0.07 -0.59 5.77
N GLY A 73 -0.33 -0.16 4.54
CA GLY A 73 0.71 0.15 3.56
C GLY A 73 1.48 -1.05 3.05
N ILE A 74 1.01 -2.27 3.31
CA ILE A 74 1.73 -3.49 2.91
C ILE A 74 2.00 -3.54 1.41
N LEU A 75 1.11 -3.00 0.61
CA LEU A 75 1.22 -3.06 -0.85
C LEU A 75 1.90 -1.83 -1.43
N THR A 76 1.53 -0.65 -0.94
CA THR A 76 1.93 0.62 -1.55
C THR A 76 3.30 1.10 -1.10
N MET A 77 3.69 0.89 0.16
CA MET A 77 5.00 1.34 0.64
C MET A 77 6.16 0.76 -0.18
N PRO A 78 6.18 -0.55 -0.51
CA PRO A 78 7.22 -1.08 -1.40
C PRO A 78 7.20 -0.46 -2.81
N VAL A 79 6.01 -0.15 -3.35
CA VAL A 79 5.90 0.50 -4.66
C VAL A 79 6.48 1.92 -4.62
N TYR A 80 6.29 2.63 -3.52
CA TYR A 80 6.81 3.99 -3.36
C TYR A 80 8.33 4.07 -3.35
N GLN A 81 9.02 2.97 -3.07
CA GLN A 81 10.47 2.89 -3.28
C GLN A 81 10.88 3.10 -4.74
N THR A 82 9.99 2.79 -5.67
CA THR A 82 10.24 2.98 -7.11
C THR A 82 9.93 4.40 -7.59
N LEU A 83 9.43 5.26 -6.70
CA LEU A 83 8.98 6.61 -7.01
C LEU A 83 9.67 7.66 -6.13
N PRO A 84 11.00 7.74 -6.15
CA PRO A 84 11.73 8.63 -5.23
C PRO A 84 11.52 10.12 -5.52
N GLN A 85 10.99 10.47 -6.69
CA GLN A 85 10.71 11.84 -7.09
C GLN A 85 9.27 12.28 -6.87
N ALA A 86 8.39 11.36 -6.45
CA ALA A 86 7.01 11.69 -6.15
C ALA A 86 6.87 12.28 -4.75
N ASP A 87 5.93 13.21 -4.60
CA ASP A 87 5.52 13.77 -3.30
C ASP A 87 4.24 13.06 -2.87
N ILE A 88 4.36 12.18 -1.89
CA ILE A 88 3.29 11.24 -1.53
C ILE A 88 2.74 11.60 -0.16
N THR A 89 1.43 11.75 -0.08
CA THR A 89 0.69 11.97 1.16
C THR A 89 -0.26 10.78 1.38
N CYS A 90 -0.19 10.21 2.57
CA CYS A 90 -1.02 9.08 2.97
C CYS A 90 -1.94 9.47 4.11
N LEU A 91 -3.24 9.22 3.93
CA LEU A 91 -4.26 9.46 4.94
C LEU A 91 -4.90 8.14 5.38
N ASP A 92 -5.28 8.08 6.65
CA ASP A 92 -6.19 7.06 7.16
C ASP A 92 -6.99 7.62 8.33
N TYR A 93 -8.21 7.15 8.49
CA TYR A 93 -9.02 7.45 9.66
C TYR A 93 -8.51 6.72 10.89
N SER A 94 -7.99 5.51 10.71
CA SER A 94 -7.43 4.68 11.77
C SER A 94 -5.97 5.04 12.04
N ALA A 95 -5.69 5.55 13.24
CA ALA A 95 -4.33 5.82 13.68
C ALA A 95 -3.47 4.55 13.75
N ASP A 96 -4.07 3.41 14.12
CA ASP A 96 -3.36 2.13 14.21
C ASP A 96 -2.90 1.64 12.84
N MET A 97 -3.77 1.66 11.84
CA MET A 97 -3.43 1.27 10.48
C MET A 97 -2.35 2.19 9.89
N MET A 98 -2.53 3.50 10.06
CA MET A 98 -1.55 4.49 9.59
C MET A 98 -0.21 4.32 10.30
N GLY A 99 -0.20 3.97 11.59
CA GLY A 99 1.01 3.67 12.34
C GLY A 99 1.78 2.51 11.74
N GLN A 100 1.09 1.46 11.32
CA GLN A 100 1.71 0.30 10.66
C GLN A 100 2.28 0.68 9.29
N ALA A 101 1.58 1.52 8.53
CA ALA A 101 2.10 2.04 7.26
C ALA A 101 3.36 2.89 7.49
N ARG A 102 3.35 3.74 8.52
CA ARG A 102 4.51 4.56 8.88
C ARG A 102 5.72 3.71 9.26
N GLU A 103 5.54 2.63 10.03
CA GLU A 103 6.61 1.70 10.37
C GLU A 103 7.23 1.08 9.12
N LYS A 104 6.41 0.68 8.16
CA LYS A 104 6.89 0.14 6.88
C LYS A 104 7.69 1.19 6.09
N ALA A 105 7.19 2.42 6.04
CA ALA A 105 7.91 3.52 5.36
C ALA A 105 9.27 3.79 6.02
N GLU A 106 9.35 3.77 7.34
CA GLU A 106 10.60 3.92 8.08
C GLU A 106 11.56 2.77 7.81
N HIS A 107 11.06 1.54 7.82
CA HIS A 107 11.85 0.35 7.50
C HIS A 107 12.45 0.40 6.08
N LEU A 108 11.70 0.95 5.13
CA LEU A 108 12.12 1.10 3.74
C LEU A 108 12.89 2.40 3.49
N HIS A 109 13.11 3.22 4.51
CA HIS A 109 13.80 4.51 4.41
C HIS A 109 13.17 5.48 3.39
N LEU A 110 11.84 5.50 3.31
CA LEU A 110 11.11 6.41 2.42
C LEU A 110 11.12 7.82 2.99
N LYS A 111 11.62 8.78 2.23
CA LYS A 111 11.76 10.19 2.65
C LYS A 111 10.72 11.11 2.04
N ASN A 112 9.98 10.63 1.06
CA ASN A 112 9.03 11.39 0.26
C ASN A 112 7.57 11.03 0.56
N VAL A 113 7.32 10.36 1.68
CA VAL A 113 5.98 9.95 2.12
C VAL A 113 5.65 10.66 3.42
N THR A 114 4.51 11.36 3.44
CA THR A 114 3.99 12.05 4.62
C THR A 114 2.69 11.38 5.06
N PHE A 115 2.48 11.24 6.36
CA PHE A 115 1.30 10.60 6.94
C PHE A 115 0.45 11.63 7.67
N ARG A 116 -0.86 11.57 7.47
CA ARG A 116 -1.81 12.43 8.16
C ARG A 116 -3.09 11.65 8.49
N GLN A 117 -3.51 11.71 9.74
CA GLN A 117 -4.81 11.15 10.15
C GLN A 117 -5.93 12.08 9.65
N GLY A 118 -6.96 11.51 9.05
CA GLY A 118 -8.08 12.29 8.55
C GLY A 118 -9.20 11.41 8.02
N ASP A 119 -10.32 12.07 7.72
CA ASP A 119 -11.52 11.45 7.18
C ASP A 119 -11.59 11.68 5.67
N VAL A 120 -11.82 10.62 4.90
CA VAL A 120 -11.99 10.71 3.44
C VAL A 120 -13.17 11.59 3.05
N GLY A 121 -14.20 11.70 3.90
CA GLY A 121 -15.36 12.56 3.68
C GLY A 121 -15.09 14.05 3.90
N ALA A 122 -13.92 14.41 4.45
CA ALA A 122 -13.55 15.79 4.78
C ALA A 122 -12.07 16.02 4.55
N LEU A 123 -11.61 15.88 3.32
CA LEU A 123 -10.20 16.02 2.95
C LEU A 123 -9.73 17.47 3.17
N PRO A 124 -8.61 17.68 3.89
CA PRO A 124 -8.11 19.01 4.24
C PRO A 124 -7.27 19.65 3.13
N TYR A 125 -7.62 19.41 1.88
CA TYR A 125 -6.87 19.91 0.72
C TYR A 125 -7.77 20.73 -0.19
N ALA A 126 -7.19 21.73 -0.82
CA ALA A 126 -7.86 22.49 -1.88
C ALA A 126 -8.05 21.62 -3.13
N ASP A 127 -9.01 22.01 -3.97
CA ASP A 127 -9.21 21.37 -5.26
C ASP A 127 -7.90 21.41 -6.08
N ASP A 128 -7.68 20.39 -6.88
CA ASP A 128 -6.53 20.28 -7.78
C ASP A 128 -5.15 20.29 -7.07
N THR A 129 -5.09 19.92 -5.78
CA THR A 129 -3.82 19.79 -5.05
C THR A 129 -2.99 18.58 -5.55
N PHE A 130 -3.69 17.54 -5.97
CA PHE A 130 -3.05 16.27 -6.39
C PHE A 130 -3.32 15.94 -7.84
#